data_00735d13ad17d71bf8cc6abf71c475f8
#
_entry.id   00735d13ad17d71bf8cc6abf71c475f8
#
_cell.length_a   1.000
_cell.length_b   1.000
_cell.length_c   1.000
_cell.angle_alpha   90.00
_cell.angle_beta   90.00
_cell.angle_gamma   90.00
#
_symmetry.space_group_name_H-M   'P 1'
#
loop_
_entity.id
_entity.type
_entity.pdbx_description
1 polymer ?
#
loop_
_entity_poly.entity_id
_entity_poly.type
_entity_poly.pdbx_seq_one_letter_code
_entity_poly.pdbx_strand_id
1 'polypeptide(L)'
;ERLARARARTSGATGQPNTLTRLDDPARNPGNLTGWYQCPDSPASPPALVVVLHGCTQTASAYDHGSGWSQLADDYGFAVLFPEQSRQNNANLCFNWFQSDDVARDSGEAVSIRAMISTMIELHGVDPRRVFVTGLSAGGAMANALLASYPEVFTGGAIIAGLPFGVASTVPEAFDRMRGHGIPSSATLDTKLRDASGHEGPWPTVSVWHGTTDNTVSDANSRAIIDQWRGVHGADVSASEAQ
;
A
#
# COMPACT_ATOMS: atom_id res chain seq x y z
N GLU A 1 -19.25 12.72 -16.69
CA GLU A 1 -19.04 12.29 -18.10
C GLU A 1 -17.85 11.34 -18.26
N ARG A 2 -16.68 11.55 -17.58
CA ARG A 2 -15.51 10.66 -17.65
C ARG A 2 -15.75 9.29 -16.99
N LEU A 3 -16.43 9.24 -15.84
CA LEU A 3 -16.80 7.99 -15.16
C LEU A 3 -17.86 7.18 -15.93
N ALA A 4 -18.74 7.84 -16.67
CA ALA A 4 -19.72 7.16 -17.53
C ALA A 4 -19.06 6.51 -18.76
N ARG A 5 -17.96 7.07 -19.28
CA ARG A 5 -17.19 6.47 -20.38
C ARG A 5 -16.40 5.22 -19.96
N ALA A 6 -15.90 5.20 -18.72
CA ALA A 6 -15.24 3.99 -18.18
C ALA A 6 -16.23 2.80 -18.09
N ARG A 7 -17.47 3.04 -17.66
CA ARG A 7 -18.51 1.99 -17.58
C ARG A 7 -18.96 1.42 -18.95
N ALA A 8 -18.84 2.17 -20.03
CA ALA A 8 -19.26 1.72 -21.36
C ALA A 8 -18.22 0.83 -22.07
N ARG A 9 -16.98 0.78 -21.61
CA ARG A 9 -15.91 -0.04 -22.21
C ARG A 9 -15.77 -1.45 -21.62
N THR A 10 -16.42 -1.76 -20.50
CA THR A 10 -16.32 -3.05 -19.81
C THR A 10 -17.11 -4.20 -20.44
N SER A 11 -17.80 -3.98 -21.56
CA SER A 11 -18.55 -5.03 -22.28
C SER A 11 -17.90 -5.33 -23.62
N GLY A 12 -16.73 -6.02 -23.61
CA GLY A 12 -16.18 -6.51 -24.87
C GLY A 12 -14.69 -6.80 -24.96
N ALA A 13 -13.93 -6.70 -23.87
CA ALA A 13 -12.53 -7.09 -23.90
C ALA A 13 -12.37 -8.54 -23.44
N THR A 14 -12.18 -9.47 -24.38
CA THR A 14 -11.48 -10.73 -24.12
C THR A 14 -10.06 -10.37 -23.72
N GLY A 15 -9.85 -10.11 -22.40
CA GLY A 15 -8.57 -9.65 -21.88
C GLY A 15 -7.50 -10.69 -22.14
N GLN A 16 -6.50 -10.33 -22.92
CA GLN A 16 -5.20 -11.00 -22.83
C GLN A 16 -4.71 -10.84 -21.38
N PRO A 17 -4.10 -11.90 -20.79
CA PRO A 17 -3.52 -11.74 -19.48
C PRO A 17 -2.45 -10.65 -19.57
N ASN A 18 -2.62 -9.56 -18.81
CA ASN A 18 -1.59 -8.56 -18.65
C ASN A 18 -0.36 -9.27 -18.08
N THR A 19 0.69 -9.39 -18.86
CA THR A 19 1.96 -9.97 -18.43
C THR A 19 2.75 -8.87 -17.75
N LEU A 20 2.75 -8.91 -16.41
CA LEU A 20 3.63 -8.05 -15.63
C LEU A 20 5.09 -8.35 -16.00
N THR A 21 5.88 -7.31 -16.14
CA THR A 21 7.32 -7.43 -16.35
C THR A 21 8.02 -7.54 -15.00
N ARG A 22 8.96 -8.48 -14.88
CA ARG A 22 9.79 -8.58 -13.68
C ARG A 22 10.74 -7.38 -13.63
N LEU A 23 10.78 -6.72 -12.49
CA LEU A 23 11.76 -5.69 -12.21
C LEU A 23 13.10 -6.36 -11.96
N ASP A 24 14.17 -5.83 -12.55
CA ASP A 24 15.53 -6.26 -12.22
C ASP A 24 15.78 -6.06 -10.72
N ASP A 25 16.59 -6.94 -10.12
CA ASP A 25 16.81 -6.92 -8.67
C ASP A 25 17.33 -5.54 -8.24
N PRO A 26 16.60 -4.86 -7.34
CA PRO A 26 17.02 -3.56 -6.87
C PRO A 26 18.33 -3.68 -6.10
N ALA A 27 19.14 -2.63 -6.14
CA ALA A 27 20.46 -2.58 -5.50
C ALA A 27 20.42 -2.92 -3.99
N ARG A 28 19.26 -2.80 -3.36
CA ARG A 28 19.03 -3.11 -1.93
C ARG A 28 17.69 -3.82 -1.76
N ASN A 29 17.73 -5.11 -1.43
CA ASN A 29 16.54 -5.94 -1.25
C ASN A 29 16.66 -6.91 -0.05
N PRO A 30 16.89 -6.41 1.18
CA PRO A 30 17.04 -7.28 2.36
C PRO A 30 15.74 -8.01 2.71
N GLY A 31 14.57 -7.48 2.35
CA GLY A 31 13.27 -8.14 2.49
C GLY A 31 13.02 -9.26 1.47
N ASN A 32 13.98 -9.53 0.56
CA ASN A 32 13.91 -10.61 -0.42
C ASN A 32 12.55 -10.69 -1.14
N LEU A 33 12.03 -9.53 -1.56
CA LEU A 33 10.81 -9.41 -2.33
C LEU A 33 11.11 -9.49 -3.83
N THR A 34 10.14 -9.89 -4.64
CA THR A 34 10.21 -9.80 -6.09
C THR A 34 9.42 -8.58 -6.57
N GLY A 35 10.02 -7.74 -7.40
CA GLY A 35 9.32 -6.62 -8.04
C GLY A 35 8.70 -7.06 -9.37
N TRP A 36 7.45 -6.67 -9.60
CA TRP A 36 6.76 -6.76 -10.88
C TRP A 36 6.21 -5.40 -11.25
N TYR A 37 6.16 -5.05 -12.52
CA TYR A 37 5.65 -3.76 -12.93
C TYR A 37 4.95 -3.80 -14.29
N GLN A 38 4.17 -2.75 -14.57
CA GLN A 38 3.69 -2.41 -15.89
C GLN A 38 3.80 -0.90 -16.09
N CYS A 39 4.26 -0.52 -17.27
CA CYS A 39 4.17 0.84 -17.77
C CYS A 39 3.21 0.86 -18.96
N PRO A 40 2.30 1.84 -19.05
CA PRO A 40 1.38 1.92 -20.17
C PRO A 40 2.11 2.26 -21.47
N ASP A 41 1.57 1.83 -22.61
CA ASP A 41 2.13 2.12 -23.94
C ASP A 41 2.21 3.61 -24.23
N SER A 42 1.31 4.40 -23.64
CA SER A 42 1.24 5.85 -23.79
C SER A 42 1.22 6.53 -22.43
N PRO A 43 2.35 6.58 -21.72
CA PRO A 43 2.40 7.16 -20.39
C PRO A 43 2.17 8.67 -20.41
N ALA A 44 1.59 9.21 -19.33
CA ALA A 44 1.75 10.63 -19.02
C ALA A 44 3.26 10.94 -18.90
N SER A 45 3.68 12.14 -19.27
CA SER A 45 5.11 12.48 -19.22
C SER A 45 5.37 13.62 -18.24
N PRO A 46 6.08 13.35 -17.13
CA PRO A 46 6.47 12.07 -16.54
C PRO A 46 5.27 11.32 -15.91
N PRO A 47 5.24 9.98 -15.91
CA PRO A 47 4.14 9.22 -15.34
C PRO A 47 4.14 9.26 -13.80
N ALA A 48 2.95 9.15 -13.18
CA ALA A 48 2.83 8.82 -11.78
C ALA A 48 3.12 7.33 -11.55
N LEU A 49 3.43 6.94 -10.31
CA LEU A 49 3.59 5.56 -9.89
C LEU A 49 2.56 5.19 -8.82
N VAL A 50 1.91 4.05 -8.98
CA VAL A 50 1.13 3.42 -7.93
C VAL A 50 1.81 2.12 -7.50
N VAL A 51 2.20 2.03 -6.24
CA VAL A 51 2.70 0.79 -5.61
C VAL A 51 1.50 0.02 -5.09
N VAL A 52 1.35 -1.24 -5.51
CA VAL A 52 0.17 -2.06 -5.24
C VAL A 52 0.58 -3.31 -4.46
N LEU A 53 0.12 -3.44 -3.22
CA LEU A 53 0.52 -4.51 -2.29
C LEU A 53 -0.62 -5.51 -2.12
N HIS A 54 -0.34 -6.77 -2.47
CA HIS A 54 -1.31 -7.86 -2.38
C HIS A 54 -1.59 -8.29 -0.93
N GLY A 55 -2.71 -8.97 -0.71
CA GLY A 55 -3.04 -9.63 0.56
C GLY A 55 -2.31 -10.98 0.72
N CYS A 56 -2.47 -11.59 1.91
CA CYS A 56 -1.93 -12.93 2.16
C CYS A 56 -2.42 -13.95 1.11
N THR A 57 -1.59 -14.94 0.82
CA THR A 57 -1.84 -16.04 -0.14
C THR A 57 -1.97 -15.62 -1.60
N GLN A 58 -1.81 -14.35 -1.93
CA GLN A 58 -1.89 -13.83 -3.29
C GLN A 58 -0.50 -13.67 -3.91
N THR A 59 -0.48 -13.50 -5.23
CA THR A 59 0.68 -13.10 -6.02
C THR A 59 0.41 -11.77 -6.70
N ALA A 60 1.45 -11.10 -7.20
CA ALA A 60 1.32 -9.85 -7.96
C ALA A 60 0.33 -10.00 -9.12
N SER A 61 0.51 -11.03 -9.96
CA SER A 61 -0.34 -11.28 -11.11
C SER A 61 -1.79 -11.61 -10.75
N ALA A 62 -2.02 -12.44 -9.70
CA ALA A 62 -3.37 -12.77 -9.27
C ALA A 62 -4.10 -11.55 -8.68
N TYR A 63 -3.37 -10.72 -7.94
CA TYR A 63 -3.94 -9.50 -7.36
C TYR A 63 -4.24 -8.45 -8.43
N ASP A 64 -3.33 -8.27 -9.40
CA ASP A 64 -3.57 -7.39 -10.54
C ASP A 64 -4.79 -7.82 -11.36
N HIS A 65 -4.87 -9.11 -11.71
CA HIS A 65 -6.02 -9.64 -12.45
C HIS A 65 -7.36 -9.40 -11.71
N GLY A 66 -7.37 -9.55 -10.38
CA GLY A 66 -8.58 -9.34 -9.57
C GLY A 66 -8.94 -7.88 -9.34
N SER A 67 -7.97 -7.00 -9.27
CA SER A 67 -8.15 -5.58 -8.94
C SER A 67 -8.18 -4.66 -10.16
N GLY A 68 -7.58 -5.08 -11.29
CA GLY A 68 -7.56 -4.33 -12.56
C GLY A 68 -6.61 -3.13 -12.57
N TRP A 69 -5.57 -3.11 -11.73
CA TRP A 69 -4.64 -1.99 -11.66
C TRP A 69 -3.89 -1.74 -12.96
N SER A 70 -3.43 -2.81 -13.63
CA SER A 70 -2.75 -2.68 -14.93
C SER A 70 -3.68 -2.09 -15.99
N GLN A 71 -4.94 -2.49 -16.01
CA GLN A 71 -5.93 -1.90 -16.93
C GLN A 71 -6.16 -0.41 -16.64
N LEU A 72 -6.25 -0.02 -15.35
CA LEU A 72 -6.36 1.38 -14.97
C LEU A 72 -5.11 2.18 -15.36
N ALA A 73 -3.93 1.57 -15.24
CA ALA A 73 -2.67 2.17 -15.63
C ALA A 73 -2.65 2.51 -17.13
N ASP A 74 -3.09 1.58 -17.97
CA ASP A 74 -3.22 1.80 -19.42
C ASP A 74 -4.26 2.89 -19.76
N ASP A 75 -5.41 2.86 -19.08
CA ASP A 75 -6.49 3.82 -19.33
C ASP A 75 -6.14 5.25 -18.90
N TYR A 76 -5.29 5.43 -17.87
CA TYR A 76 -4.97 6.72 -17.27
C TYR A 76 -3.50 7.16 -17.42
N GLY A 77 -2.64 6.34 -18.00
CA GLY A 77 -1.26 6.70 -18.33
C GLY A 77 -0.31 6.80 -17.14
N PHE A 78 -0.49 5.98 -16.10
CA PHE A 78 0.44 5.87 -14.97
C PHE A 78 1.15 4.52 -14.92
N ALA A 79 2.28 4.42 -14.23
CA ALA A 79 2.98 3.16 -14.01
C ALA A 79 2.48 2.47 -12.74
N VAL A 80 2.52 1.13 -12.71
CA VAL A 80 2.24 0.33 -11.52
C VAL A 80 3.44 -0.53 -11.14
N LEU A 81 3.67 -0.67 -9.83
CA LEU A 81 4.67 -1.54 -9.25
C LEU A 81 3.98 -2.49 -8.25
N PHE A 82 4.22 -3.78 -8.40
CA PHE A 82 3.71 -4.82 -7.53
C PHE A 82 4.87 -5.53 -6.83
N PRO A 83 5.28 -5.10 -5.64
CA PRO A 83 6.12 -5.92 -4.78
C PRO A 83 5.39 -7.21 -4.40
N GLU A 84 6.08 -8.34 -4.54
CA GLU A 84 5.53 -9.66 -4.27
C GLU A 84 6.31 -10.35 -3.15
N GLN A 85 5.58 -10.87 -2.18
CA GLN A 85 6.13 -11.61 -1.05
C GLN A 85 6.53 -13.02 -1.46
N SER A 86 7.58 -13.56 -0.83
CA SER A 86 8.04 -14.92 -1.04
C SER A 86 7.65 -15.86 0.11
N ARG A 87 7.46 -17.15 -0.21
CA ARG A 87 7.22 -18.18 0.82
C ARG A 87 8.41 -18.42 1.74
N GLN A 88 9.60 -18.00 1.35
CA GLN A 88 10.79 -18.06 2.19
C GLN A 88 10.75 -17.07 3.35
N ASN A 89 10.13 -15.90 3.12
CA ASN A 89 9.95 -14.88 4.16
C ASN A 89 8.70 -15.16 5.01
N ASN A 90 7.60 -15.54 4.35
CA ASN A 90 6.33 -15.81 5.02
C ASN A 90 5.58 -16.92 4.30
N ALA A 91 5.31 -18.04 5.00
CA ALA A 91 4.67 -19.23 4.44
C ALA A 91 3.29 -18.95 3.81
N ASN A 92 2.59 -17.93 4.32
CA ASN A 92 1.28 -17.50 3.83
C ASN A 92 1.37 -16.32 2.84
N LEU A 93 2.56 -15.96 2.36
CA LEU A 93 2.77 -14.82 1.47
C LEU A 93 2.21 -13.49 2.03
N CYS A 94 2.12 -13.35 3.35
CA CYS A 94 1.75 -12.08 3.96
C CYS A 94 2.98 -11.17 4.04
N PHE A 95 2.85 -9.89 3.75
CA PHE A 95 3.86 -8.91 4.17
C PHE A 95 3.98 -8.94 5.69
N ASN A 96 5.19 -8.82 6.20
CA ASN A 96 5.51 -8.93 7.62
C ASN A 96 5.26 -7.60 8.37
N TRP A 97 4.11 -7.01 8.17
CA TRP A 97 3.70 -5.68 8.64
C TRP A 97 3.78 -5.45 10.16
N PHE A 98 3.87 -6.51 10.94
CA PHE A 98 3.98 -6.46 12.41
C PHE A 98 5.41 -6.69 12.92
N GLN A 99 6.35 -7.05 12.04
CA GLN A 99 7.75 -7.22 12.42
C GLN A 99 8.49 -5.89 12.29
N SER A 100 9.07 -5.42 13.40
CA SER A 100 9.78 -4.13 13.46
C SER A 100 10.86 -4.01 12.39
N ASP A 101 11.61 -5.08 12.16
CA ASP A 101 12.73 -5.10 11.21
C ASP A 101 12.29 -5.07 9.74
N ASP A 102 11.03 -5.43 9.46
CA ASP A 102 10.48 -5.41 8.11
C ASP A 102 9.76 -4.10 7.78
N VAL A 103 9.31 -3.34 8.81
CA VAL A 103 8.57 -2.09 8.62
C VAL A 103 9.36 -0.83 8.99
N ALA A 104 10.49 -0.98 9.69
CA ALA A 104 11.32 0.15 10.05
C ALA A 104 11.99 0.79 8.83
N ARG A 105 12.20 2.11 8.92
CA ARG A 105 12.95 2.84 7.92
C ARG A 105 14.34 2.21 7.72
N ASP A 106 14.74 2.07 6.46
CA ASP A 106 16.02 1.52 6.01
C ASP A 106 16.27 0.04 6.37
N SER A 107 15.22 -0.71 6.66
CA SER A 107 15.29 -2.12 7.01
C SER A 107 14.24 -2.97 6.26
N GLY A 108 14.49 -4.26 6.15
CA GLY A 108 13.59 -5.33 5.73
C GLY A 108 12.79 -5.10 4.44
N GLU A 109 11.50 -5.38 4.51
CA GLU A 109 10.59 -5.25 3.37
C GLU A 109 10.37 -3.79 2.97
N ALA A 110 10.31 -2.87 3.95
CA ALA A 110 10.06 -1.46 3.70
C ALA A 110 11.18 -0.82 2.84
N VAL A 111 12.45 -1.07 3.15
CA VAL A 111 13.57 -0.55 2.34
C VAL A 111 13.64 -1.25 0.97
N SER A 112 13.27 -2.51 0.88
CA SER A 112 13.22 -3.24 -0.40
C SER A 112 12.21 -2.61 -1.35
N ILE A 113 11.00 -2.31 -0.86
CA ILE A 113 9.97 -1.62 -1.65
C ILE A 113 10.44 -0.21 -2.02
N ARG A 114 11.08 0.52 -1.08
CA ARG A 114 11.65 1.84 -1.36
C ARG A 114 12.71 1.80 -2.46
N ALA A 115 13.55 0.76 -2.50
CA ALA A 115 14.56 0.58 -3.55
C ALA A 115 13.91 0.25 -4.91
N MET A 116 12.85 -0.58 -4.94
CA MET A 116 12.07 -0.83 -6.16
C MET A 116 11.45 0.46 -6.72
N ILE A 117 10.92 1.34 -5.86
CA ILE A 117 10.42 2.65 -6.27
C ILE A 117 11.53 3.49 -6.91
N SER A 118 12.74 3.50 -6.32
CA SER A 118 13.89 4.22 -6.89
C SER A 118 14.25 3.69 -8.29
N THR A 119 14.25 2.35 -8.45
CA THR A 119 14.49 1.71 -9.75
C THR A 119 13.43 2.14 -10.79
N MET A 120 12.14 2.20 -10.40
CA MET A 120 11.08 2.67 -11.29
C MET A 120 11.28 4.14 -11.71
N ILE A 121 11.70 5.01 -10.79
CA ILE A 121 12.02 6.41 -11.09
C ILE A 121 13.18 6.51 -12.07
N GLU A 122 14.26 5.77 -11.85
CA GLU A 122 15.48 5.82 -12.66
C GLU A 122 15.29 5.22 -14.06
N LEU A 123 14.64 4.06 -14.18
CA LEU A 123 14.50 3.34 -15.44
C LEU A 123 13.32 3.80 -16.28
N HIS A 124 12.22 4.22 -15.67
CA HIS A 124 10.98 4.52 -16.36
C HIS A 124 10.56 6.00 -16.28
N GLY A 125 11.43 6.86 -15.71
CA GLY A 125 11.20 8.30 -15.68
C GLY A 125 9.95 8.71 -14.89
N VAL A 126 9.58 7.94 -13.88
CA VAL A 126 8.46 8.25 -12.98
C VAL A 126 8.69 9.59 -12.27
N ASP A 127 7.65 10.42 -12.15
CA ASP A 127 7.71 11.64 -11.35
C ASP A 127 7.83 11.30 -9.85
N PRO A 128 8.97 11.60 -9.20
CA PRO A 128 9.17 11.27 -7.77
C PRO A 128 8.20 12.03 -6.83
N ARG A 129 7.51 13.05 -7.32
CA ARG A 129 6.50 13.81 -6.57
C ARG A 129 5.08 13.23 -6.74
N ARG A 130 4.94 12.14 -7.51
CA ARG A 130 3.65 11.52 -7.83
C ARG A 130 3.71 10.02 -7.61
N VAL A 131 4.20 9.63 -6.43
CA VAL A 131 4.26 8.23 -5.98
C VAL A 131 3.15 8.00 -4.96
N PHE A 132 2.38 6.95 -5.17
CA PHE A 132 1.26 6.55 -4.34
C PHE A 132 1.40 5.08 -3.93
N VAL A 133 0.79 4.68 -2.82
CA VAL A 133 0.77 3.29 -2.37
C VAL A 133 -0.63 2.85 -2.00
N THR A 134 -0.98 1.62 -2.36
CA THR A 134 -2.21 0.98 -1.89
C THR A 134 -1.98 -0.48 -1.59
N GLY A 135 -2.83 -1.08 -0.78
CA GLY A 135 -2.73 -2.50 -0.49
C GLY A 135 -3.95 -3.03 0.24
N LEU A 136 -4.13 -4.36 0.16
CA LEU A 136 -5.23 -5.09 0.76
C LEU A 136 -4.74 -5.92 1.96
N SER A 137 -5.45 -5.88 3.10
CA SER A 137 -5.19 -6.74 4.26
C SER A 137 -3.75 -6.58 4.77
N ALA A 138 -2.91 -7.61 4.75
CA ALA A 138 -1.47 -7.50 5.07
C ALA A 138 -0.76 -6.48 4.17
N GLY A 139 -1.11 -6.38 2.88
CA GLY A 139 -0.62 -5.34 1.98
C GLY A 139 -1.12 -3.94 2.37
N GLY A 140 -2.34 -3.82 2.89
CA GLY A 140 -2.88 -2.57 3.43
C GLY A 140 -2.14 -2.13 4.70
N ALA A 141 -1.81 -3.07 5.58
CA ALA A 141 -1.01 -2.79 6.77
C ALA A 141 0.45 -2.40 6.40
N MET A 142 1.04 -3.05 5.38
CA MET A 142 2.35 -2.68 4.86
C MET A 142 2.32 -1.32 4.15
N ALA A 143 1.24 -0.98 3.42
CA ALA A 143 1.05 0.35 2.84
C ALA A 143 1.04 1.42 3.93
N ASN A 144 0.34 1.16 5.05
CA ASN A 144 0.35 2.04 6.22
C ASN A 144 1.76 2.20 6.82
N ALA A 145 2.52 1.10 6.91
CA ALA A 145 3.90 1.12 7.39
C ALA A 145 4.82 1.96 6.47
N LEU A 146 4.67 1.81 5.17
CA LEU A 146 5.45 2.59 4.18
C LEU A 146 5.15 4.09 4.28
N LEU A 147 3.87 4.47 4.40
CA LEU A 147 3.44 5.86 4.57
C LEU A 147 4.00 6.46 5.88
N ALA A 148 4.13 5.66 6.94
CA ALA A 148 4.70 6.07 8.22
C ALA A 148 6.24 6.19 8.16
N SER A 149 6.91 5.20 7.56
CA SER A 149 8.37 5.11 7.56
C SER A 149 9.05 5.96 6.48
N TYR A 150 8.34 6.26 5.38
CA TYR A 150 8.84 7.06 4.25
C TYR A 150 7.82 8.12 3.79
N PRO A 151 7.31 8.98 4.68
CA PRO A 151 6.27 9.96 4.32
C PRO A 151 6.71 10.91 3.21
N GLU A 152 7.99 11.18 3.06
CA GLU A 152 8.54 12.06 2.01
C GLU A 152 8.54 11.42 0.61
N VAL A 153 8.37 10.11 0.52
CA VAL A 153 8.34 9.38 -0.75
C VAL A 153 6.97 9.40 -1.39
N PHE A 154 5.92 9.39 -0.56
CA PHE A 154 4.55 9.22 -1.01
C PHE A 154 3.76 10.52 -0.99
N THR A 155 3.06 10.81 -2.08
CA THR A 155 2.06 11.89 -2.13
C THR A 155 0.79 11.50 -1.37
N GLY A 156 0.45 10.21 -1.39
CA GLY A 156 -0.69 9.68 -0.65
C GLY A 156 -0.80 8.17 -0.77
N GLY A 157 -1.79 7.60 -0.07
CA GLY A 157 -2.06 6.18 -0.12
C GLY A 157 -3.49 5.80 0.21
N ALA A 158 -3.84 4.55 -0.14
CA ALA A 158 -5.12 3.94 0.17
C ALA A 158 -4.92 2.63 0.94
N ILE A 159 -5.45 2.55 2.14
CA ILE A 159 -5.35 1.39 3.02
C ILE A 159 -6.68 0.63 2.97
N ILE A 160 -6.67 -0.58 2.39
CA ILE A 160 -7.88 -1.38 2.20
C ILE A 160 -7.85 -2.56 3.17
N ALA A 161 -8.82 -2.64 4.08
CA ALA A 161 -8.92 -3.69 5.11
C ALA A 161 -7.58 -3.94 5.85
N GLY A 162 -6.81 -2.87 6.08
CA GLY A 162 -5.50 -2.91 6.71
C GLY A 162 -5.56 -2.78 8.24
N LEU A 163 -4.39 -2.57 8.84
CA LEU A 163 -4.22 -2.38 10.28
C LEU A 163 -3.38 -1.12 10.57
N PRO A 164 -3.53 -0.52 11.76
CA PRO A 164 -2.71 0.63 12.17
C PRO A 164 -1.22 0.28 12.22
N PHE A 165 -0.37 1.23 11.86
CA PHE A 165 1.08 1.07 11.99
C PHE A 165 1.51 0.88 13.45
N GLY A 166 2.38 -0.09 13.70
CA GLY A 166 2.93 -0.36 15.02
C GLY A 166 1.93 -0.96 16.02
N VAL A 167 0.77 -1.46 15.55
CA VAL A 167 -0.29 -2.00 16.41
C VAL A 167 0.07 -3.35 17.02
N ALA A 168 0.97 -4.11 16.40
CA ALA A 168 1.44 -5.42 16.84
C ALA A 168 2.94 -5.55 16.64
N SER A 169 3.57 -6.47 17.38
CA SER A 169 5.00 -6.82 17.30
C SER A 169 5.25 -8.33 17.29
N THR A 170 4.21 -9.13 17.48
CA THR A 170 4.26 -10.59 17.47
C THR A 170 3.11 -11.18 16.68
N VAL A 171 3.25 -12.44 16.24
CA VAL A 171 2.19 -13.16 15.53
C VAL A 171 0.88 -13.26 16.35
N PRO A 172 0.89 -13.65 17.64
CA PRO A 172 -0.33 -13.65 18.45
C PRO A 172 -1.00 -12.28 18.54
N GLU A 173 -0.21 -11.22 18.77
CA GLU A 173 -0.75 -9.86 18.76
C GLU A 173 -1.37 -9.50 17.42
N ALA A 174 -0.72 -9.83 16.30
CA ALA A 174 -1.24 -9.56 14.97
C ALA A 174 -2.64 -10.18 14.79
N PHE A 175 -2.83 -11.44 15.20
CA PHE A 175 -4.15 -12.08 15.15
C PHE A 175 -5.19 -11.42 16.08
N ASP A 176 -4.79 -10.99 17.26
CA ASP A 176 -5.70 -10.29 18.18
C ASP A 176 -6.11 -8.93 17.58
N ARG A 177 -5.20 -8.16 17.02
CA ARG A 177 -5.48 -6.88 16.38
C ARG A 177 -6.36 -7.05 15.14
N MET A 178 -6.14 -8.09 14.32
CA MET A 178 -7.04 -8.41 13.23
C MET A 178 -8.49 -8.58 13.70
N ARG A 179 -8.72 -9.19 14.85
CA ARG A 179 -10.04 -9.35 15.46
C ARG A 179 -10.56 -8.09 16.16
N GLY A 180 -9.81 -7.01 16.18
CA GLY A 180 -10.16 -5.77 16.86
C GLY A 180 -9.87 -5.77 18.38
N HIS A 181 -9.14 -6.78 18.88
CA HIS A 181 -8.85 -6.89 20.31
C HIS A 181 -7.55 -6.16 20.67
N GLY A 182 -7.57 -5.42 21.80
CA GLY A 182 -6.38 -4.80 22.38
C GLY A 182 -5.72 -3.73 21.50
N ILE A 183 -6.47 -3.09 20.61
CA ILE A 183 -5.97 -1.95 19.83
C ILE A 183 -5.52 -0.84 20.79
N PRO A 184 -4.28 -0.32 20.68
CA PRO A 184 -3.80 0.76 21.53
C PRO A 184 -4.64 2.05 21.38
N SER A 185 -4.51 2.96 22.34
CA SER A 185 -5.16 4.26 22.26
C SER A 185 -4.69 5.08 21.05
N SER A 186 -5.52 5.99 20.56
CA SER A 186 -5.17 6.90 19.46
C SER A 186 -3.89 7.69 19.76
N ALA A 187 -3.69 8.14 20.99
CA ALA A 187 -2.46 8.84 21.39
C ALA A 187 -1.21 7.95 21.27
N THR A 188 -1.32 6.67 21.64
CA THR A 188 -0.21 5.71 21.47
C THR A 188 0.09 5.46 19.99
N LEU A 189 -0.95 5.32 19.16
CA LEU A 189 -0.81 5.11 17.73
C LEU A 189 -0.23 6.34 17.02
N ASP A 190 -0.65 7.56 17.40
CA ASP A 190 -0.09 8.81 16.87
C ASP A 190 1.40 8.94 17.21
N THR A 191 1.79 8.64 18.46
CA THR A 191 3.20 8.65 18.87
C THR A 191 4.03 7.68 18.01
N LYS A 192 3.57 6.45 17.83
CA LYS A 192 4.27 5.44 17.00
C LYS A 192 4.42 5.89 15.55
N LEU A 193 3.39 6.54 15.00
CA LEU A 193 3.43 7.08 13.65
C LEU A 193 4.50 8.17 13.50
N ARG A 194 4.55 9.13 14.44
CA ARG A 194 5.55 10.21 14.44
C ARG A 194 6.98 9.70 14.62
N ASP A 195 7.16 8.71 15.49
CA ASP A 195 8.46 8.13 15.79
C ASP A 195 9.02 7.27 14.64
N ALA A 196 8.18 6.85 13.68
CA ALA A 196 8.57 5.96 12.60
C ALA A 196 9.65 6.52 11.66
N SER A 197 9.66 7.84 11.45
CA SER A 197 10.54 8.48 10.46
C SER A 197 11.22 9.76 10.93
N GLY A 198 10.75 10.38 12.01
CA GLY A 198 11.18 11.71 12.41
C GLY A 198 10.83 12.81 11.39
N HIS A 199 9.79 12.60 10.59
CA HIS A 199 9.38 13.50 9.53
C HIS A 199 8.75 14.79 10.09
N GLU A 200 9.23 15.94 9.63
CA GLU A 200 8.73 17.28 10.02
C GLU A 200 7.96 17.99 8.88
N GLY A 201 7.94 17.39 7.69
CA GLY A 201 7.29 17.95 6.50
C GLY A 201 5.79 17.66 6.42
N PRO A 202 5.14 17.97 5.28
CA PRO A 202 3.77 17.57 5.02
C PRO A 202 3.63 16.04 4.96
N TRP A 203 2.66 15.51 5.70
CA TRP A 203 2.34 14.08 5.66
C TRP A 203 1.54 13.71 4.42
N PRO A 204 1.72 12.49 3.86
CA PRO A 204 0.96 12.02 2.72
C PRO A 204 -0.54 11.93 3.02
N THR A 205 -1.38 12.20 2.03
CA THR A 205 -2.83 12.03 2.18
C THR A 205 -3.19 10.55 2.30
N VAL A 206 -4.12 10.21 3.18
CA VAL A 206 -4.50 8.80 3.44
C VAL A 206 -6.01 8.62 3.26
N SER A 207 -6.39 7.62 2.48
CA SER A 207 -7.75 7.12 2.41
C SER A 207 -7.84 5.71 3.01
N VAL A 208 -8.93 5.43 3.74
CA VAL A 208 -9.14 4.15 4.43
C VAL A 208 -10.43 3.53 3.92
N TRP A 209 -10.35 2.27 3.50
CA TRP A 209 -11.46 1.51 2.94
C TRP A 209 -11.64 0.21 3.70
N HIS A 210 -12.86 -0.06 4.17
CA HIS A 210 -13.12 -1.28 4.94
C HIS A 210 -14.58 -1.73 4.77
N GLY A 211 -14.78 -3.02 4.59
CA GLY A 211 -16.11 -3.60 4.57
C GLY A 211 -16.69 -3.71 6.00
N THR A 212 -17.89 -3.21 6.23
CA THR A 212 -18.54 -3.25 7.55
C THR A 212 -18.88 -4.67 8.03
N THR A 213 -18.83 -5.65 7.15
CA THR A 213 -19.08 -7.07 7.44
C THR A 213 -17.83 -7.93 7.24
N ASP A 214 -16.62 -7.34 7.26
CA ASP A 214 -15.37 -8.08 7.18
C ASP A 214 -15.18 -8.94 8.42
N ASN A 215 -15.16 -10.27 8.23
CA ASN A 215 -14.99 -11.26 9.29
C ASN A 215 -13.54 -11.70 9.50
N THR A 216 -12.60 -11.20 8.68
CA THR A 216 -11.17 -11.50 8.75
C THR A 216 -10.41 -10.41 9.48
N VAL A 217 -10.62 -9.18 9.09
CA VAL A 217 -10.07 -7.98 9.74
C VAL A 217 -11.23 -7.12 10.22
N SER A 218 -11.35 -6.95 11.53
CA SER A 218 -12.43 -6.15 12.13
C SER A 218 -12.38 -4.70 11.63
N ASP A 219 -13.53 -4.11 11.31
CA ASP A 219 -13.69 -2.71 10.93
C ASP A 219 -13.22 -1.71 12.00
N ALA A 220 -13.07 -2.16 13.26
CA ALA A 220 -12.45 -1.37 14.32
C ALA A 220 -11.02 -0.89 13.95
N ASN A 221 -10.31 -1.66 13.10
CA ASN A 221 -9.00 -1.26 12.61
C ASN A 221 -9.06 -0.05 11.67
N SER A 222 -10.11 0.10 10.86
CA SER A 222 -10.27 1.28 10.01
C SER A 222 -10.41 2.57 10.83
N ARG A 223 -11.20 2.52 11.90
CA ARG A 223 -11.33 3.64 12.85
C ARG A 223 -10.01 3.98 13.51
N ALA A 224 -9.27 2.96 13.96
CA ALA A 224 -7.96 3.15 14.58
C ALA A 224 -6.91 3.73 13.60
N ILE A 225 -6.94 3.34 12.32
CA ILE A 225 -6.10 3.96 11.28
C ILE A 225 -6.47 5.43 11.09
N ILE A 226 -7.75 5.75 10.98
CA ILE A 226 -8.22 7.14 10.86
C ILE A 226 -7.76 7.97 12.05
N ASP A 227 -7.93 7.46 13.28
CA ASP A 227 -7.51 8.15 14.50
C ASP A 227 -5.99 8.33 14.55
N GLN A 228 -5.21 7.35 14.09
CA GLN A 228 -3.76 7.42 13.99
C GLN A 228 -3.31 8.58 13.06
N TRP A 229 -3.91 8.70 11.88
CA TRP A 229 -3.50 9.69 10.89
C TRP A 229 -4.06 11.09 11.17
N ARG A 230 -5.19 11.19 11.87
CA ARG A 230 -5.78 12.49 12.22
C ARG A 230 -4.84 13.35 13.06
N GLY A 231 -4.07 12.74 13.95
CA GLY A 231 -3.11 13.45 14.79
C GLY A 231 -2.07 14.23 13.99
N VAL A 232 -1.48 13.60 12.96
CA VAL A 232 -0.44 14.23 12.11
C VAL A 232 -1.02 15.24 11.12
N HIS A 233 -2.29 15.09 10.72
CA HIS A 233 -2.95 16.03 9.81
C HIS A 233 -3.63 17.21 10.52
N GLY A 234 -3.72 17.18 11.85
CA GLY A 234 -4.47 18.21 12.61
C GLY A 234 -5.96 18.28 12.20
N ALA A 235 -6.52 17.14 11.72
CA ALA A 235 -7.86 17.12 11.19
C ALA A 235 -8.91 17.02 12.30
N ASP A 236 -9.91 17.93 12.27
CA ASP A 236 -11.06 17.90 13.17
C ASP A 236 -12.04 16.76 12.85
N VAL A 237 -12.86 16.38 13.85
CA VAL A 237 -13.73 15.20 13.87
C VAL A 237 -14.95 15.31 12.95
N SER A 238 -15.18 16.42 12.27
CA SER A 238 -16.32 16.57 11.38
C SER A 238 -16.16 15.73 10.12
N ALA A 239 -16.55 14.45 10.19
CA ALA A 239 -16.78 13.66 9.00
C ALA A 239 -17.89 14.34 8.18
N SER A 240 -17.58 14.82 6.99
CA SER A 240 -18.62 15.09 6.01
C SER A 240 -19.09 13.75 5.47
N GLU A 241 -20.27 13.29 5.87
CA GLU A 241 -20.92 12.18 5.19
C GLU A 241 -21.25 12.65 3.77
N ALA A 242 -20.52 12.10 2.79
CA ALA A 242 -20.93 12.21 1.40
C ALA A 242 -22.12 11.26 1.20
N GLN A 243 -23.30 11.83 0.91
CA GLN A 243 -24.48 11.11 0.45
C GLN A 243 -24.30 10.63 -1.00
#